data_04535723f4e9e93b1ee42ba58a2d5057
#
_entry.id   04535723f4e9e93b1ee42ba58a2d5057
#
_cell.length_a   1.000
_cell.length_b   1.000
_cell.length_c   1.000
_cell.angle_alpha   90.00
_cell.angle_beta   90.00
_cell.angle_gamma   90.00
#
_symmetry.space_group_name_H-M   'P 1'
#
loop_
_entity.id
_entity.type
_entity.pdbx_description
1 polymer ?
#
loop_
_entity_poly.entity_id
_entity_poly.type
_entity_poly.pdbx_seq_one_letter_code
_entity_poly.pdbx_strand_id
1 'polypeptide(L)'
;MASQIALTHTYKPSDDVVAREIEGEIIIVPLVAGIGDMEHELFTLSDTGKAIWDKLDGQRSLADVVAELSPEFAAEDGAIERDVLGLVAELVERKMLVAI
;
A
#
# COMPACT_ATOMS: atom_id res chain seq x y z
N MET A 1 9.80 16.43 -4.89
CA MET A 1 8.89 16.79 -3.82
C MET A 1 8.17 15.55 -3.33
N ALA A 2 8.18 15.34 -2.06
CA ALA A 2 7.51 14.16 -1.51
C ALA A 2 6.01 14.26 -1.70
N SER A 3 5.39 13.14 -1.94
CA SER A 3 3.95 13.07 -2.02
C SER A 3 3.34 13.47 -0.70
N GLN A 4 2.23 14.18 -0.77
CA GLN A 4 1.53 14.55 0.44
C GLN A 4 0.44 13.53 0.68
N ILE A 5 0.79 12.51 1.42
CA ILE A 5 -0.13 11.45 1.74
C ILE A 5 -0.96 11.89 2.94
N ALA A 6 -2.27 11.90 2.78
CA ALA A 6 -3.16 12.34 3.85
C ALA A 6 -4.11 11.22 4.21
N LEU A 7 -4.47 11.18 5.49
CA LEU A 7 -5.38 10.14 5.98
C LEU A 7 -6.77 10.25 5.36
N THR A 8 -7.13 11.42 4.87
CA THR A 8 -8.45 11.61 4.26
C THR A 8 -8.50 11.15 2.81
N HIS A 9 -7.36 10.83 2.22
CA HIS A 9 -7.31 10.39 0.83
C HIS A 9 -7.61 8.90 0.71
N THR A 10 -8.09 8.52 -0.46
CA THR A 10 -8.41 7.14 -0.78
C THR A 10 -7.50 6.70 -1.93
N TYR A 11 -7.01 5.48 -1.85
CA TYR A 11 -6.07 4.96 -2.84
C TYR A 11 -6.51 3.59 -3.31
N LYS A 12 -6.10 3.24 -4.50
CA LYS A 12 -6.32 1.89 -5.02
C LYS A 12 -5.07 1.46 -5.80
N PRO A 13 -4.91 0.15 -6.03
CA PRO A 13 -3.79 -0.31 -6.86
C PRO A 13 -3.89 0.24 -8.27
N SER A 14 -2.73 0.53 -8.85
CA SER A 14 -2.67 0.96 -10.24
C SER A 14 -3.16 -0.17 -11.15
N ASP A 15 -3.77 0.19 -12.27
CA ASP A 15 -4.16 -0.81 -13.27
C ASP A 15 -2.95 -1.40 -13.98
N ASP A 16 -1.79 -0.82 -13.80
CA ASP A 16 -0.57 -1.26 -14.46
C ASP A 16 0.26 -2.22 -13.61
N VAL A 17 -0.31 -2.72 -12.53
CA VAL A 17 0.36 -3.73 -11.71
C VAL A 17 -0.58 -4.89 -11.46
N VAL A 18 0.00 -6.06 -11.19
CA VAL A 18 -0.72 -7.24 -10.76
C VAL A 18 -0.18 -7.64 -9.41
N ALA A 19 -1.07 -7.94 -8.48
CA ALA A 19 -0.66 -8.41 -7.16
C ALA A 19 -1.06 -9.87 -7.04
N ARG A 20 -0.13 -10.70 -6.57
CA ARG A 20 -0.37 -12.12 -6.37
C ARG A 20 -0.02 -12.49 -4.95
N GLU A 21 -0.84 -13.33 -4.36
CA GLU A 21 -0.54 -13.83 -3.02
C GLU A 21 0.10 -15.21 -3.14
N ILE A 22 1.31 -15.33 -2.61
CA ILE A 22 2.08 -16.58 -2.65
C ILE A 22 2.59 -16.83 -1.25
N GLU A 23 2.16 -17.91 -0.64
CA GLU A 23 2.64 -18.36 0.67
C GLU A 23 2.54 -17.25 1.73
N GLY A 24 1.44 -16.53 1.73
CA GLY A 24 1.19 -15.50 2.73
C GLY A 24 1.81 -14.15 2.43
N GLU A 25 2.43 -14.01 1.27
CA GLU A 25 3.02 -12.73 0.86
C GLU A 25 2.33 -12.22 -0.39
N ILE A 26 2.25 -10.91 -0.50
CA ILE A 26 1.74 -10.27 -1.72
C ILE A 26 2.93 -9.84 -2.54
N ILE A 27 2.95 -10.25 -3.81
CA ILE A 27 4.01 -9.84 -4.73
C ILE A 27 3.37 -8.95 -5.78
N ILE A 28 3.84 -7.72 -5.88
CA ILE A 28 3.32 -6.75 -6.84
C ILE A 28 4.24 -6.74 -8.05
N VAL A 29 3.67 -7.04 -9.20
CA VAL A 29 4.42 -7.15 -10.44
C VAL A 29 4.01 -6.02 -11.36
N PRO A 30 4.94 -5.15 -11.75
CA PRO A 30 4.59 -4.11 -12.72
C PRO A 30 4.41 -4.70 -14.11
N LEU A 31 3.40 -4.20 -14.82
CA LEU A 31 3.08 -4.69 -16.16
C LEU A 31 3.67 -3.83 -17.26
N VAL A 32 4.07 -2.59 -16.94
CA VAL A 32 4.59 -1.68 -17.94
C VAL A 32 5.88 -1.06 -17.43
N ALA A 33 6.68 -0.55 -18.36
CA ALA A 33 7.92 0.13 -18.00
C ALA A 33 7.59 1.42 -17.26
N GLY A 34 8.43 1.76 -16.30
CA GLY A 34 8.24 2.98 -15.51
C GLY A 34 7.43 2.81 -14.26
N ILE A 35 6.87 1.63 -14.05
CA ILE A 35 6.16 1.32 -12.83
C ILE A 35 7.09 0.51 -11.95
N GLY A 36 7.11 0.87 -10.66
CA GLY A 36 7.98 0.21 -9.73
C GLY A 36 9.40 0.74 -9.83
N ASP A 37 10.37 -0.12 -9.67
CA ASP A 37 11.76 0.26 -9.78
C ASP A 37 12.19 0.21 -11.22
N MET A 38 13.25 0.95 -11.53
CA MET A 38 13.82 0.97 -12.86
C MET A 38 14.36 -0.38 -13.29
N GLU A 39 14.62 -1.26 -12.35
CA GLU A 39 15.20 -2.55 -12.65
C GLU A 39 14.20 -3.67 -12.62
N HIS A 40 12.93 -3.32 -12.76
CA HIS A 40 11.87 -4.31 -12.78
C HIS A 40 11.77 -5.10 -11.49
N GLU A 41 12.10 -4.48 -10.38
CA GLU A 41 12.01 -5.16 -9.10
C GLU A 41 10.57 -5.45 -8.75
N LEU A 42 10.36 -6.61 -8.18
CA LEU A 42 9.08 -6.95 -7.60
C LEU A 42 9.01 -6.33 -6.21
N PHE A 43 7.81 -5.93 -5.83
CA PHE A 43 7.61 -5.39 -4.50
C PHE A 43 6.86 -6.43 -3.69
N THR A 44 7.45 -6.88 -2.60
CA THR A 44 6.87 -7.95 -1.80
C THR A 44 6.36 -7.40 -0.48
N LEU A 45 5.15 -7.77 -0.12
CA LEU A 45 4.53 -7.36 1.13
C LEU A 45 4.16 -8.59 1.93
N SER A 46 4.41 -8.53 3.24
CA SER A 46 4.01 -9.59 4.15
C SER A 46 3.50 -8.97 5.43
N ASP A 47 2.82 -9.76 6.26
CA ASP A 47 2.35 -9.32 7.57
C ASP A 47 1.56 -8.02 7.46
N THR A 48 2.02 -6.98 8.13
CA THR A 48 1.32 -5.70 8.15
C THR A 48 1.15 -5.12 6.75
N GLY A 49 2.17 -5.21 5.92
CA GLY A 49 2.09 -4.68 4.56
C GLY A 49 1.01 -5.36 3.75
N LYS A 50 0.89 -6.68 3.87
CA LYS A 50 -0.14 -7.43 3.18
C LYS A 50 -1.53 -6.98 3.66
N ALA A 51 -1.70 -6.82 4.97
CA ALA A 51 -2.98 -6.41 5.52
C ALA A 51 -3.36 -5.01 5.02
N ILE A 52 -2.38 -4.12 4.96
CA ILE A 52 -2.64 -2.77 4.45
C ILE A 52 -3.06 -2.82 2.98
N TRP A 53 -2.32 -3.58 2.18
CA TRP A 53 -2.61 -3.69 0.76
C TRP A 53 -4.03 -4.19 0.51
N ASP A 54 -4.46 -5.18 1.28
CA ASP A 54 -5.79 -5.75 1.10
C ASP A 54 -6.90 -4.74 1.36
N LYS A 55 -6.61 -3.68 2.10
CA LYS A 55 -7.61 -2.65 2.42
C LYS A 55 -7.56 -1.45 1.47
N LEU A 56 -6.57 -1.40 0.60
CA LEU A 56 -6.43 -0.28 -0.34
C LEU A 56 -7.21 -0.58 -1.60
N ASP A 57 -8.54 -0.48 -1.49
CA ASP A 57 -9.45 -0.92 -2.54
C ASP A 57 -10.18 0.22 -3.24
N GLY A 58 -9.80 1.45 -2.96
CA GLY A 58 -10.46 2.60 -3.59
C GLY A 58 -11.76 2.99 -2.92
N GLN A 59 -12.13 2.35 -1.83
CA GLN A 59 -13.38 2.64 -1.14
C GLN A 59 -13.18 3.11 0.29
N ARG A 60 -11.99 2.93 0.85
CA ARG A 60 -11.67 3.34 2.21
C ARG A 60 -10.64 4.45 2.17
N SER A 61 -10.80 5.45 3.02
CA SER A 61 -9.74 6.42 3.23
C SER A 61 -8.63 5.77 4.03
N LEU A 62 -7.46 6.38 4.04
CA LEU A 62 -6.37 5.83 4.86
C LEU A 62 -6.73 5.85 6.34
N ALA A 63 -7.52 6.83 6.78
CA ALA A 63 -7.98 6.83 8.16
C ALA A 63 -8.81 5.59 8.46
N ASP A 64 -9.66 5.18 7.51
CA ASP A 64 -10.44 3.96 7.68
C ASP A 64 -9.56 2.73 7.73
N VAL A 65 -8.53 2.69 6.89
CA VAL A 65 -7.58 1.57 6.89
C VAL A 65 -6.90 1.46 8.25
N VAL A 66 -6.44 2.58 8.78
CA VAL A 66 -5.79 2.61 10.09
C VAL A 66 -6.76 2.12 11.16
N ALA A 67 -7.99 2.63 11.13
CA ALA A 67 -8.98 2.26 12.15
C ALA A 67 -9.31 0.77 12.11
N GLU A 68 -9.35 0.19 10.92
CA GLU A 68 -9.68 -1.23 10.80
C GLU A 68 -8.52 -2.13 11.19
N LEU A 69 -7.29 -1.70 10.95
CA LEU A 69 -6.13 -2.54 11.21
C LEU A 69 -5.60 -2.43 12.62
N SER A 70 -5.79 -1.29 13.28
CA SER A 70 -5.23 -1.08 14.59
C SER A 70 -5.63 -2.17 15.61
N PRO A 71 -6.91 -2.56 15.68
CA PRO A 71 -7.28 -3.62 16.63
C PRO A 71 -6.67 -4.98 16.27
N GLU A 72 -6.44 -5.22 14.99
CA GLU A 72 -5.94 -6.53 14.54
C GLU A 72 -4.48 -6.74 14.90
N PHE A 73 -3.71 -5.68 14.97
CA PHE A 73 -2.28 -5.82 15.16
C PHE A 73 -1.83 -5.45 16.56
N ALA A 74 -2.74 -4.96 17.40
CA ALA A 74 -2.44 -4.64 18.80
C ALA A 74 -1.12 -3.88 18.95
N ALA A 75 -0.84 -3.00 18.00
CA ALA A 75 0.40 -2.25 17.99
C ALA A 75 0.28 -1.02 18.87
N GLU A 76 1.42 -0.39 19.15
CA GLU A 76 1.42 0.86 19.90
C GLU A 76 0.63 1.93 19.16
N ASP A 77 0.16 2.91 19.91
CA ASP A 77 -0.56 4.02 19.31
C ASP A 77 0.28 4.67 18.22
N GLY A 78 -0.33 4.85 17.06
CA GLY A 78 0.33 5.50 15.94
C GLY A 78 1.24 4.60 15.12
N ALA A 79 1.50 3.37 15.56
CA ALA A 79 2.37 2.48 14.80
C ALA A 79 1.73 2.08 13.48
N ILE A 80 0.47 1.70 13.50
CA ILE A 80 -0.24 1.31 12.28
C ILE A 80 -0.39 2.52 11.35
N GLU A 81 -0.71 3.67 11.90
CA GLU A 81 -0.82 4.87 11.08
C GLU A 81 0.50 5.17 10.38
N ARG A 82 1.61 5.06 11.10
CA ARG A 82 2.92 5.31 10.54
C ARG A 82 3.25 4.30 9.45
N ASP A 83 2.90 3.03 9.67
CA ASP A 83 3.15 1.99 8.68
C ASP A 83 2.30 2.21 7.42
N VAL A 84 1.04 2.60 7.59
CA VAL A 84 0.16 2.86 6.46
C VAL A 84 0.69 4.02 5.64
N LEU A 85 1.02 5.12 6.31
CA LEU A 85 1.50 6.31 5.59
C LEU A 85 2.82 6.03 4.88
N GLY A 86 3.72 5.31 5.53
CA GLY A 86 5.01 4.99 4.92
C GLY A 86 4.87 4.09 3.72
N LEU A 87 4.06 3.05 3.84
CA LEU A 87 3.88 2.12 2.74
C LEU A 87 3.17 2.79 1.56
N VAL A 88 2.11 3.56 1.84
CA VAL A 88 1.37 4.22 0.77
C VAL A 88 2.28 5.22 0.06
N ALA A 89 3.07 5.98 0.81
CA ALA A 89 3.98 6.93 0.19
C ALA A 89 4.96 6.22 -0.75
N GLU A 90 5.50 5.10 -0.32
CA GLU A 90 6.44 4.36 -1.15
C GLU A 90 5.77 3.81 -2.40
N LEU A 91 4.58 3.24 -2.25
CA LEU A 91 3.87 2.66 -3.38
C LEU A 91 3.43 3.72 -4.38
N VAL A 92 3.01 4.89 -3.89
CA VAL A 92 2.65 6.00 -4.78
C VAL A 92 3.88 6.47 -5.54
N GLU A 93 5.01 6.57 -4.85
CA GLU A 93 6.24 7.00 -5.50
C GLU A 93 6.65 6.03 -6.59
N ARG A 94 6.41 4.75 -6.41
CA ARG A 94 6.71 3.72 -7.40
C ARG A 94 5.60 3.56 -8.43
N LYS A 95 4.55 4.36 -8.33
CA LYS A 95 3.41 4.34 -9.25
C LYS A 95 2.63 3.03 -9.19
N MET A 96 2.68 2.37 -8.06
CA MET A 96 1.93 1.14 -7.85
C MET A 96 0.57 1.39 -7.22
N LEU A 97 0.34 2.58 -6.66
CA LEU A 97 -0.94 3.02 -6.14
C LEU A 97 -1.32 4.32 -6.81
N VAL A 98 -2.61 4.55 -6.96
CA VAL A 98 -3.10 5.81 -7.48
C VAL A 98 -4.15 6.36 -6.52
N ALA A 99 -4.22 7.68 -6.45
CA ALA A 99 -5.20 8.35 -5.62
C ALA A 99 -6.53 8.42 -6.38
N ILE A 100 -7.60 8.27 -5.63
CA ILE A 100 -8.94 8.39 -6.18
C ILE A 100 -9.38 9.84 -6.11
#